data_a75fd99c139a14a20156c6152bcc9b91
#
_entry.id   a75fd99c139a14a20156c6152bcc9b91
#
_cell.length_a   1.000
_cell.length_b   1.000
_cell.length_c   1.000
_cell.angle_alpha   90.00
_cell.angle_beta   90.00
_cell.angle_gamma   90.00
#
_symmetry.space_group_name_H-M   'P 1'
#
loop_
_entity.id
_entity.type
_entity.pdbx_description
1 polymer ?
#
loop_
_entity_poly.entity_id
_entity_poly.type
_entity_poly.pdbx_seq_one_letter_code
_entity_poly.pdbx_strand_id
1 'polypeptide(L)'
;MKTMTGIITDIHRDVDDVVNLLENAQIIGVWQNHSEIGPRALGNRSIIFDPRMPEAKSLMNTVKKREWFRPFAGTILLEHVHDYFEMLQLKESPWMSFAVKAKPKALKEIPGIIHHDETCRIQTVTEEQNPNYYNLIKKFYEKTGCPVVFNTSFNLGGEALVETLEDAIDTCNRSDINHLYIPEDQEVNVPWHLLKEKYHIERAESD
;
A
#
# COMPACT_ATOMS: atom_id res chain seq x y z
N MET A 1 6.61 -2.43 33.68
CA MET A 1 7.54 -2.38 32.54
C MET A 1 7.14 -3.53 31.60
N LYS A 2 6.41 -3.28 30.53
CA LYS A 2 6.25 -4.26 29.46
C LYS A 2 7.57 -4.27 28.68
N THR A 3 8.26 -5.39 28.70
CA THR A 3 9.36 -5.69 27.77
C THR A 3 8.79 -5.51 26.37
N MET A 4 9.30 -4.50 25.65
CA MET A 4 9.10 -4.39 24.20
C MET A 4 9.82 -5.59 23.60
N THR A 5 9.06 -6.65 23.31
CA THR A 5 9.48 -7.64 22.33
C THR A 5 9.59 -6.86 21.02
N GLY A 6 10.80 -6.72 20.50
CA GLY A 6 11.03 -6.00 19.25
C GLY A 6 10.13 -6.60 18.17
N ILE A 7 9.28 -5.78 17.59
CA ILE A 7 8.54 -6.14 16.39
C ILE A 7 9.60 -6.25 15.31
N ILE A 8 9.79 -7.43 14.77
CA ILE A 8 10.71 -7.69 13.65
C ILE A 8 9.96 -7.30 12.39
N THR A 9 10.49 -6.34 11.64
CA THR A 9 9.94 -5.98 10.33
C THR A 9 10.53 -6.92 9.28
N ASP A 10 9.69 -7.72 8.65
CA ASP A 10 10.08 -8.60 7.54
C ASP A 10 10.22 -7.78 6.25
N ILE A 11 11.38 -7.86 5.61
CA ILE A 11 11.62 -7.18 4.35
C ILE A 11 11.53 -8.18 3.21
N HIS A 12 10.64 -7.88 2.26
CA HIS A 12 10.38 -8.67 1.06
C HIS A 12 10.94 -7.98 -0.17
N ARG A 13 11.60 -8.74 -1.03
CA ARG A 13 12.15 -8.27 -2.31
C ARG A 13 11.37 -8.84 -3.49
N ASP A 14 10.82 -10.03 -3.33
CA ASP A 14 10.00 -10.70 -4.33
C ASP A 14 8.56 -10.19 -4.27
N VAL A 15 8.02 -9.86 -5.44
CA VAL A 15 6.64 -9.39 -5.59
C VAL A 15 5.62 -10.50 -5.32
N ASP A 16 5.95 -11.76 -5.60
CA ASP A 16 5.03 -12.88 -5.39
C ASP A 16 4.81 -13.15 -3.90
N ASP A 17 5.85 -12.99 -3.08
CA ASP A 17 5.73 -13.04 -1.62
C ASP A 17 4.75 -11.95 -1.11
N VAL A 18 4.90 -10.73 -1.62
CA VAL A 18 4.04 -9.60 -1.24
C VAL A 18 2.59 -9.83 -1.66
N VAL A 19 2.35 -10.39 -2.84
CA VAL A 19 1.00 -10.74 -3.30
C VAL A 19 0.38 -11.82 -2.41
N ASN A 20 1.16 -12.83 -1.99
CA ASN A 20 0.71 -13.85 -1.05
C ASN A 20 0.31 -13.24 0.31
N LEU A 21 1.11 -12.31 0.81
CA LEU A 21 0.83 -11.60 2.06
C LEU A 21 -0.44 -10.74 1.97
N LEU A 22 -0.62 -9.98 0.87
CA LEU A 22 -1.83 -9.19 0.64
C LEU A 22 -3.09 -10.07 0.61
N GLU A 23 -3.04 -11.21 -0.10
CA GLU A 23 -4.16 -12.15 -0.14
C GLU A 23 -4.51 -12.71 1.25
N ASN A 24 -3.51 -12.87 2.11
CA ASN A 24 -3.67 -13.28 3.50
C ASN A 24 -3.93 -12.10 4.46
N ALA A 25 -4.41 -10.98 3.94
CA ALA A 25 -4.80 -9.81 4.71
C ALA A 25 -3.67 -9.22 5.58
N GLN A 26 -2.42 -9.27 5.08
CA GLN A 26 -1.30 -8.60 5.72
C GLN A 26 -1.17 -7.16 5.20
N ILE A 27 -0.75 -6.25 6.08
CA ILE A 27 -0.50 -4.85 5.75
C ILE A 27 0.95 -4.70 5.31
N ILE A 28 1.17 -4.10 4.14
CA ILE A 28 2.48 -3.97 3.54
C ILE A 28 2.87 -2.49 3.41
N GLY A 29 4.02 -2.10 3.96
CA GLY A 29 4.68 -0.86 3.59
C GLY A 29 5.42 -1.02 2.27
N VAL A 30 5.28 -0.08 1.35
CA VAL A 30 6.03 -0.04 0.09
C VAL A 30 7.03 1.10 0.15
N TRP A 31 8.30 0.78 -0.06
CA TRP A 31 9.39 1.74 -0.15
C TRP A 31 10.21 1.47 -1.41
N GLN A 32 10.17 2.40 -2.37
CA GLN A 32 10.91 2.32 -3.63
C GLN A 32 11.15 3.70 -4.20
N ASN A 33 12.13 3.84 -5.10
CA ASN A 33 12.43 5.08 -5.79
C ASN A 33 12.54 6.31 -4.84
N HIS A 34 12.32 7.49 -5.38
CA HIS A 34 12.18 8.72 -4.60
C HIS A 34 10.77 8.85 -4.03
N SER A 35 10.63 9.53 -2.89
CA SER A 35 9.33 9.86 -2.33
C SER A 35 8.52 10.75 -3.27
N GLU A 36 7.21 10.69 -3.14
CA GLU A 36 6.31 11.56 -3.90
C GLU A 36 6.45 13.02 -3.45
N ILE A 37 6.49 13.93 -4.42
CA ILE A 37 6.41 15.37 -4.18
C ILE A 37 4.93 15.76 -4.16
N GLY A 38 4.33 15.85 -2.98
CA GLY A 38 2.93 16.22 -2.86
C GLY A 38 2.17 15.50 -1.74
N PRO A 39 0.85 15.75 -1.62
CA PRO A 39 0.07 15.30 -0.47
C PRO A 39 -0.43 13.85 -0.57
N ARG A 40 0.00 13.07 -1.58
CA ARG A 40 -0.49 11.71 -1.84
C ARG A 40 0.65 10.74 -2.04
N ALA A 41 0.51 9.54 -1.47
CA ALA A 41 1.35 8.40 -1.80
C ALA A 41 0.79 7.71 -3.04
N LEU A 42 1.64 7.45 -4.01
CA LEU A 42 1.30 6.96 -5.35
C LEU A 42 2.04 5.66 -5.70
N GLY A 43 2.49 4.92 -4.69
CA GLY A 43 3.15 3.64 -4.84
C GLY A 43 4.65 3.64 -4.50
N ASN A 44 5.26 4.80 -4.16
CA ASN A 44 6.66 4.86 -3.74
C ASN A 44 6.81 4.85 -2.20
N ARG A 45 5.93 5.56 -1.49
CA ARG A 45 5.85 5.59 -0.02
C ARG A 45 4.42 5.30 0.40
N SER A 46 3.96 4.09 0.14
CA SER A 46 2.57 3.66 0.33
C SER A 46 2.45 2.61 1.42
N ILE A 47 1.34 2.61 2.12
CA ILE A 47 0.85 1.44 2.84
C ILE A 47 -0.27 0.86 1.98
N ILE A 48 -0.15 -0.42 1.64
CA ILE A 48 -1.11 -1.14 0.83
C ILE A 48 -1.76 -2.29 1.61
N PHE A 49 -2.97 -2.65 1.20
CA PHE A 49 -3.75 -3.70 1.83
C PHE A 49 -4.78 -4.27 0.85
N ASP A 50 -5.41 -5.38 1.20
CA ASP A 50 -6.47 -5.98 0.39
C ASP A 50 -7.78 -5.16 0.52
N PRO A 51 -8.27 -4.53 -0.56
CA PRO A 51 -9.48 -3.71 -0.53
C PRO A 51 -10.78 -4.52 -0.47
N ARG A 52 -10.71 -5.85 -0.65
CA ARG A 52 -11.87 -6.75 -0.63
C ARG A 52 -12.41 -6.95 0.78
N MET A 53 -11.62 -6.62 1.80
CA MET A 53 -12.01 -6.72 3.21
C MET A 53 -12.86 -5.53 3.64
N PRO A 54 -14.10 -5.72 4.09
CA PRO A 54 -14.97 -4.63 4.54
C PRO A 54 -14.38 -3.83 5.72
N GLU A 55 -13.61 -4.50 6.58
CA GLU A 55 -13.00 -3.93 7.79
C GLU A 55 -11.70 -3.15 7.51
N ALA A 56 -11.20 -3.15 6.26
CA ALA A 56 -9.92 -2.53 5.90
C ALA A 56 -9.82 -1.08 6.36
N LYS A 57 -10.90 -0.30 6.24
CA LYS A 57 -10.93 1.10 6.68
C LYS A 57 -10.74 1.23 8.19
N SER A 58 -11.44 0.46 9.01
CA SER A 58 -11.36 0.54 10.47
C SER A 58 -10.00 0.04 10.95
N LEU A 59 -9.52 -1.07 10.41
CA LEU A 59 -8.20 -1.63 10.69
C LEU A 59 -7.10 -0.60 10.39
N MET A 60 -7.10 -0.03 9.19
CA MET A 60 -6.07 0.90 8.78
C MET A 60 -6.10 2.21 9.59
N ASN A 61 -7.26 2.72 9.99
CA ASN A 61 -7.33 3.90 10.86
C ASN A 61 -6.77 3.60 12.26
N THR A 62 -6.95 2.38 12.77
CA THR A 62 -6.33 1.93 14.02
C THR A 62 -4.80 1.86 13.89
N VAL A 63 -4.29 1.20 12.85
CA VAL A 63 -2.85 1.08 12.58
C VAL A 63 -2.20 2.46 12.42
N LYS A 64 -2.84 3.37 11.71
CA LYS A 64 -2.36 4.74 11.52
C LYS A 64 -2.58 5.65 12.74
N LYS A 65 -3.20 5.16 13.82
CA LYS A 65 -3.49 5.92 15.05
C LYS A 65 -4.22 7.24 14.77
N ARG A 66 -5.26 7.19 13.93
CA ARG A 66 -6.02 8.38 13.51
C ARG A 66 -7.53 8.15 13.63
N GLU A 67 -8.31 9.18 13.35
CA GLU A 67 -9.75 9.16 13.52
C GLU A 67 -10.43 8.12 12.62
N TRP A 68 -11.35 7.35 13.18
CA TRP A 68 -12.03 6.21 12.56
C TRP A 68 -12.81 6.55 11.27
N PHE A 69 -13.27 7.80 11.14
CA PHE A 69 -14.10 8.24 10.00
C PHE A 69 -13.30 8.61 8.75
N ARG A 70 -11.98 8.75 8.84
CA ARG A 70 -11.17 9.17 7.68
C ARG A 70 -11.29 8.18 6.54
N PRO A 71 -11.57 8.69 5.30
CA PRO A 71 -11.63 7.85 4.12
C PRO A 71 -10.23 7.47 3.65
N PHE A 72 -10.20 6.43 2.82
CA PHE A 72 -9.01 5.97 2.14
C PHE A 72 -9.19 6.02 0.64
N ALA A 73 -8.18 5.58 -0.08
CA ALA A 73 -8.11 5.57 -1.52
C ALA A 73 -7.70 4.19 -2.02
N GLY A 74 -7.88 3.95 -3.29
CA GLY A 74 -7.36 2.76 -3.96
C GLY A 74 -6.53 3.11 -5.17
N THR A 75 -5.61 2.22 -5.52
CA THR A 75 -4.92 2.24 -6.81
C THR A 75 -5.44 1.11 -7.68
N ILE A 76 -5.81 1.42 -8.91
CA ILE A 76 -6.35 0.49 -9.89
C ILE A 76 -5.50 0.49 -11.17
N LEU A 77 -5.34 -0.66 -11.80
CA LEU A 77 -4.79 -0.75 -13.15
C LEU A 77 -5.67 0.05 -14.11
N LEU A 78 -5.08 0.94 -14.93
CA LEU A 78 -5.83 1.86 -15.79
C LEU A 78 -6.80 1.13 -16.71
N GLU A 79 -6.39 0.00 -17.28
CA GLU A 79 -7.18 -0.82 -18.21
C GLU A 79 -8.47 -1.38 -17.61
N HIS A 80 -8.55 -1.47 -16.27
CA HIS A 80 -9.70 -1.97 -15.54
C HIS A 80 -10.56 -0.88 -14.89
N VAL A 81 -10.17 0.40 -14.99
CA VAL A 81 -10.83 1.48 -14.26
C VAL A 81 -12.32 1.61 -14.60
N HIS A 82 -12.67 1.42 -15.87
CA HIS A 82 -14.05 1.53 -16.34
C HIS A 82 -14.97 0.39 -15.88
N ASP A 83 -14.43 -0.74 -15.43
CA ASP A 83 -15.22 -1.83 -14.86
C ASP A 83 -15.73 -1.49 -13.45
N TYR A 84 -14.97 -0.68 -12.72
CA TYR A 84 -15.19 -0.38 -11.31
C TYR A 84 -15.74 1.02 -11.03
N PHE A 85 -15.40 2.00 -11.87
CA PHE A 85 -15.67 3.41 -11.58
C PHE A 85 -16.27 4.16 -12.78
N GLU A 86 -17.07 5.21 -12.47
CA GLU A 86 -17.60 6.14 -13.44
C GLU A 86 -16.60 7.26 -13.67
N MET A 87 -15.77 7.13 -14.68
CA MET A 87 -14.70 8.08 -14.97
C MET A 87 -15.18 9.38 -15.65
N LEU A 88 -16.45 9.40 -16.12
CA LEU A 88 -17.02 10.54 -16.86
C LEU A 88 -16.11 10.98 -18.02
N GLN A 89 -15.56 12.21 -17.94
CA GLN A 89 -14.66 12.75 -18.95
C GLN A 89 -13.16 12.50 -18.64
N LEU A 90 -12.87 11.88 -17.47
CA LEU A 90 -11.49 11.58 -17.07
C LEU A 90 -10.99 10.37 -17.86
N LYS A 91 -9.85 10.50 -18.52
CA LYS A 91 -9.14 9.39 -19.15
C LYS A 91 -8.39 8.54 -18.14
N GLU A 92 -7.81 9.21 -17.13
CA GLU A 92 -6.99 8.63 -16.07
C GLU A 92 -7.02 9.51 -14.82
N SER A 93 -6.50 9.01 -13.70
CA SER A 93 -6.36 9.74 -12.42
C SER A 93 -5.02 9.38 -11.75
N PRO A 94 -3.86 9.66 -12.35
CA PRO A 94 -2.57 9.17 -11.86
C PRO A 94 -2.15 9.80 -10.52
N TRP A 95 -2.70 10.97 -10.18
CA TRP A 95 -2.30 11.76 -9.00
C TRP A 95 -3.27 11.63 -7.82
N MET A 96 -4.22 10.69 -7.86
CA MET A 96 -5.22 10.49 -6.78
C MET A 96 -5.97 11.79 -6.43
N SER A 97 -6.28 12.61 -7.43
CA SER A 97 -6.89 13.93 -7.25
C SER A 97 -8.41 13.92 -7.26
N PHE A 98 -9.03 12.85 -7.77
CA PHE A 98 -10.46 12.77 -7.98
C PHE A 98 -11.11 11.67 -7.16
N ALA A 99 -12.26 11.99 -6.56
CA ALA A 99 -13.20 10.99 -6.07
C ALA A 99 -14.26 10.74 -7.17
N VAL A 100 -14.42 9.49 -7.54
CA VAL A 100 -15.30 9.05 -8.62
C VAL A 100 -16.37 8.11 -8.07
N LYS A 101 -17.52 8.04 -8.72
CA LYS A 101 -18.62 7.16 -8.32
C LYS A 101 -18.22 5.71 -8.55
N ALA A 102 -18.46 4.88 -7.53
CA ALA A 102 -18.25 3.44 -7.62
C ALA A 102 -19.43 2.78 -8.38
N LYS A 103 -19.10 1.86 -9.28
CA LYS A 103 -20.09 1.01 -9.94
C LYS A 103 -20.50 -0.15 -9.03
N PRO A 104 -21.62 -0.85 -9.29
CA PRO A 104 -22.09 -1.98 -8.49
C PRO A 104 -21.02 -3.06 -8.26
N LYS A 105 -20.13 -3.28 -9.23
CA LYS A 105 -19.00 -4.20 -9.11
C LYS A 105 -18.04 -3.75 -8.00
N ALA A 106 -17.66 -2.48 -7.98
CA ALA A 106 -16.76 -1.92 -6.96
C ALA A 106 -17.38 -1.98 -5.55
N LEU A 107 -18.67 -1.63 -5.42
CA LEU A 107 -19.40 -1.70 -4.14
C LEU A 107 -19.36 -3.11 -3.53
N LYS A 108 -19.40 -4.15 -4.39
CA LYS A 108 -19.38 -5.55 -3.96
C LYS A 108 -17.97 -6.08 -3.70
N GLU A 109 -17.04 -5.78 -4.60
CA GLU A 109 -15.74 -6.46 -4.63
C GLU A 109 -14.65 -5.75 -3.82
N ILE A 110 -14.75 -4.42 -3.64
CA ILE A 110 -13.74 -3.61 -2.94
C ILE A 110 -14.34 -2.68 -1.87
N PRO A 111 -15.19 -3.20 -0.98
CA PRO A 111 -15.91 -2.38 0.01
C PRO A 111 -14.98 -1.62 0.96
N GLY A 112 -13.76 -2.13 1.17
CA GLY A 112 -12.79 -1.56 2.10
C GLY A 112 -12.29 -0.14 1.78
N ILE A 113 -12.48 0.32 0.55
CA ILE A 113 -12.07 1.66 0.10
C ILE A 113 -13.24 2.55 -0.36
N ILE A 114 -14.45 2.02 -0.31
CA ILE A 114 -15.64 2.79 -0.73
C ILE A 114 -16.05 3.76 0.39
N HIS A 115 -16.29 5.01 0.01
CA HIS A 115 -16.77 6.03 0.92
C HIS A 115 -18.27 5.87 1.19
N HIS A 116 -18.78 6.54 2.22
CA HIS A 116 -20.18 6.45 2.62
C HIS A 116 -21.16 6.92 1.52
N ASP A 117 -20.73 7.84 0.66
CA ASP A 117 -21.49 8.38 -0.48
C ASP A 117 -21.33 7.55 -1.77
N GLU A 118 -20.78 6.32 -1.64
CA GLU A 118 -20.46 5.41 -2.73
C GLU A 118 -19.45 5.97 -3.74
N THR A 119 -18.62 6.91 -3.33
CA THR A 119 -17.45 7.33 -4.10
C THR A 119 -16.19 6.62 -3.63
N CYS A 120 -15.13 6.70 -4.44
CA CYS A 120 -13.79 6.32 -4.03
C CYS A 120 -12.79 7.33 -4.62
N ARG A 121 -11.82 7.75 -3.84
CA ARG A 121 -10.68 8.49 -4.37
C ARG A 121 -9.70 7.49 -4.96
N ILE A 122 -9.42 7.63 -6.26
CA ILE A 122 -8.63 6.64 -6.98
C ILE A 122 -7.35 7.22 -7.57
N GLN A 123 -6.34 6.35 -7.61
CA GLN A 123 -5.20 6.46 -8.49
C GLN A 123 -5.35 5.42 -9.60
N THR A 124 -5.22 5.83 -10.86
CA THR A 124 -4.94 4.88 -11.96
C THR A 124 -3.44 4.75 -12.15
N VAL A 125 -2.96 3.56 -12.44
CA VAL A 125 -1.54 3.30 -12.68
C VAL A 125 -1.37 2.53 -13.98
N THR A 126 -0.30 2.89 -14.73
CA THR A 126 0.18 2.15 -15.92
C THR A 126 1.62 1.67 -15.68
N GLU A 127 2.06 0.72 -16.48
CA GLU A 127 3.42 0.21 -16.43
C GLU A 127 4.47 1.32 -16.67
N GLU A 128 4.18 2.29 -17.57
CA GLU A 128 5.07 3.43 -17.83
C GLU A 128 5.20 4.37 -16.64
N GLN A 129 4.12 4.58 -15.88
CA GLN A 129 4.09 5.51 -14.75
C GLN A 129 4.84 4.97 -13.52
N ASN A 130 4.67 3.68 -13.22
CA ASN A 130 5.33 3.02 -12.10
C ASN A 130 5.39 1.51 -12.33
N PRO A 131 6.43 0.98 -12.99
CA PRO A 131 6.49 -0.41 -13.42
C PRO A 131 6.41 -1.41 -12.26
N ASN A 132 7.09 -1.17 -11.14
CA ASN A 132 7.06 -2.09 -9.99
C ASN A 132 5.69 -2.13 -9.31
N TYR A 133 5.09 -0.95 -9.15
CA TYR A 133 3.77 -0.86 -8.51
C TYR A 133 2.66 -1.42 -9.41
N TYR A 134 2.76 -1.17 -10.71
CA TYR A 134 1.89 -1.77 -11.72
C TYR A 134 2.00 -3.30 -11.69
N ASN A 135 3.24 -3.83 -11.73
CA ASN A 135 3.48 -5.27 -11.70
C ASN A 135 2.91 -5.93 -10.43
N LEU A 136 3.09 -5.30 -9.27
CA LEU A 136 2.51 -5.78 -8.01
C LEU A 136 0.99 -5.91 -8.11
N ILE A 137 0.31 -4.86 -8.59
CA ILE A 137 -1.16 -4.86 -8.70
C ILE A 137 -1.61 -5.86 -9.77
N LYS A 138 -0.88 -6.00 -10.88
CA LYS A 138 -1.15 -6.96 -11.93
C LYS A 138 -1.06 -8.40 -11.42
N LYS A 139 -0.01 -8.75 -10.69
CA LYS A 139 0.12 -10.07 -10.05
C LYS A 139 -0.98 -10.32 -9.01
N PHE A 140 -1.33 -9.33 -8.22
CA PHE A 140 -2.47 -9.41 -7.30
C PHE A 140 -3.78 -9.66 -8.06
N TYR A 141 -3.99 -8.98 -9.19
CA TYR A 141 -5.14 -9.20 -10.08
C TYR A 141 -5.14 -10.62 -10.67
N GLU A 142 -4.02 -11.08 -11.20
CA GLU A 142 -3.89 -12.44 -11.77
C GLU A 142 -4.25 -13.52 -10.74
N LYS A 143 -3.88 -13.30 -9.49
CA LYS A 143 -4.15 -14.23 -8.41
C LYS A 143 -5.57 -14.16 -7.85
N THR A 144 -6.13 -12.97 -7.74
CA THR A 144 -7.37 -12.73 -6.98
C THR A 144 -8.56 -12.32 -7.83
N GLY A 145 -8.34 -11.91 -9.08
CA GLY A 145 -9.35 -11.28 -9.95
C GLY A 145 -9.64 -9.82 -9.60
N CYS A 146 -8.94 -9.23 -8.61
CA CYS A 146 -9.13 -7.84 -8.17
C CYS A 146 -8.00 -6.93 -8.68
N PRO A 147 -8.24 -6.01 -9.63
CA PRO A 147 -7.21 -5.13 -10.19
C PRO A 147 -6.95 -3.89 -9.33
N VAL A 148 -7.30 -3.94 -8.06
CA VAL A 148 -7.28 -2.80 -7.13
C VAL A 148 -6.54 -3.18 -5.86
N VAL A 149 -5.71 -2.27 -5.33
CA VAL A 149 -5.19 -2.35 -3.97
C VAL A 149 -5.63 -1.14 -3.17
N PHE A 150 -5.87 -1.31 -1.89
CA PHE A 150 -5.99 -0.22 -0.94
C PHE A 150 -4.68 0.55 -0.89
N ASN A 151 -4.71 1.88 -0.91
CA ASN A 151 -3.52 2.72 -0.89
C ASN A 151 -3.67 3.91 0.07
N THR A 152 -2.70 4.07 0.95
CA THR A 152 -2.57 5.24 1.82
C THR A 152 -1.11 5.63 2.00
N SER A 153 -0.85 6.85 2.48
CA SER A 153 0.50 7.34 2.74
C SER A 153 1.23 6.52 3.79
N PHE A 154 2.52 6.28 3.59
CA PHE A 154 3.38 5.58 4.53
C PHE A 154 3.84 6.56 5.62
N ASN A 155 3.05 6.68 6.66
CA ASN A 155 3.26 7.46 7.87
C ASN A 155 2.21 7.08 8.92
N LEU A 156 2.42 7.40 10.17
CA LEU A 156 1.37 7.37 11.20
C LEU A 156 0.62 8.70 11.27
N GLY A 157 -0.45 8.75 12.05
CA GLY A 157 -1.26 9.97 12.19
C GLY A 157 -0.44 11.13 12.74
N GLY A 158 -0.49 12.27 12.06
CA GLY A 158 0.24 13.49 12.44
C GLY A 158 1.70 13.56 12.02
N GLU A 159 2.23 12.51 11.39
CA GLU A 159 3.62 12.47 10.92
C GLU A 159 3.75 12.84 9.43
N ALA A 160 4.96 13.24 9.03
CA ALA A 160 5.31 13.37 7.61
C ALA A 160 5.36 11.99 6.93
N LEU A 161 5.32 11.98 5.60
CA LEU A 161 5.59 10.80 4.79
C LEU A 161 7.04 10.32 5.06
N VAL A 162 7.24 9.01 5.19
CA VAL A 162 8.59 8.46 5.31
C VAL A 162 9.43 8.83 4.10
N GLU A 163 10.67 9.25 4.31
CA GLU A 163 11.60 9.61 3.24
C GLU A 163 12.66 8.52 3.08
N THR A 164 13.37 8.24 4.14
CA THR A 164 14.45 7.26 4.16
C THR A 164 13.95 5.85 4.46
N LEU A 165 14.79 4.85 4.22
CA LEU A 165 14.50 3.48 4.61
C LEU A 165 14.42 3.33 6.14
N GLU A 166 15.28 4.07 6.86
CA GLU A 166 15.24 4.10 8.33
C GLU A 166 13.91 4.63 8.85
N ASP A 167 13.34 5.68 8.24
CA ASP A 167 12.01 6.19 8.61
C ASP A 167 10.92 5.13 8.38
N ALA A 168 11.02 4.38 7.27
CA ALA A 168 10.09 3.32 6.94
C ALA A 168 10.14 2.19 7.97
N ILE A 169 11.34 1.71 8.32
CA ILE A 169 11.55 0.66 9.32
C ILE A 169 11.08 1.14 10.70
N ASP A 170 11.42 2.38 11.10
CA ASP A 170 10.97 2.95 12.37
C ASP A 170 9.44 3.03 12.44
N THR A 171 8.79 3.44 11.35
CA THR A 171 7.33 3.49 11.25
C THR A 171 6.71 2.10 11.38
N CYS A 172 7.26 1.08 10.74
CA CYS A 172 6.86 -0.31 10.90
C CYS A 172 7.00 -0.75 12.36
N ASN A 173 8.15 -0.56 12.97
CA ASN A 173 8.43 -0.97 14.37
C ASN A 173 7.54 -0.28 15.41
N ARG A 174 6.95 0.88 15.09
CA ARG A 174 6.03 1.63 15.96
C ARG A 174 4.56 1.37 15.67
N SER A 175 4.26 0.47 14.74
CA SER A 175 2.90 0.16 14.29
C SER A 175 2.71 -1.35 14.11
N ASP A 176 1.53 -1.75 13.64
CA ASP A 176 1.22 -3.15 13.28
C ASP A 176 1.51 -3.44 11.78
N ILE A 177 2.44 -2.68 11.16
CA ILE A 177 2.92 -2.91 9.79
C ILE A 177 4.16 -3.80 9.91
N ASN A 178 4.00 -5.11 9.75
CA ASN A 178 5.08 -6.08 9.97
C ASN A 178 5.88 -6.38 8.71
N HIS A 179 5.40 -5.97 7.54
CA HIS A 179 5.99 -6.30 6.26
C HIS A 179 6.35 -5.05 5.47
N LEU A 180 7.57 -5.01 4.95
CA LEU A 180 8.08 -3.92 4.11
C LEU A 180 8.51 -4.48 2.75
N TYR A 181 7.92 -4.00 1.68
CA TYR A 181 8.30 -4.34 0.32
C TYR A 181 9.28 -3.32 -0.25
N ILE A 182 10.41 -3.83 -0.72
CA ILE A 182 11.43 -3.08 -1.45
C ILE A 182 11.74 -3.89 -2.72
N PRO A 183 11.31 -3.46 -3.93
CA PRO A 183 11.55 -4.18 -5.17
C PRO A 183 13.03 -4.54 -5.40
N GLU A 184 13.30 -5.65 -6.10
CA GLU A 184 14.66 -6.17 -6.30
C GLU A 184 15.59 -5.20 -7.04
N ASP A 185 15.05 -4.40 -7.97
CA ASP A 185 15.77 -3.40 -8.75
C ASP A 185 16.17 -2.15 -7.95
N GLN A 186 15.66 -2.03 -6.70
CA GLN A 186 16.00 -0.89 -5.85
C GLN A 186 17.34 -1.09 -5.16
N GLU A 187 18.27 -0.16 -5.41
CA GLU A 187 19.51 -0.10 -4.65
C GLU A 187 19.24 0.40 -3.22
N VAL A 188 19.65 -0.39 -2.25
CA VAL A 188 19.60 -0.02 -0.84
C VAL A 188 21.01 0.37 -0.42
N ASN A 189 21.27 1.68 -0.29
CA ASN A 189 22.59 2.23 0.03
C ASN A 189 23.04 1.94 1.47
N VAL A 190 22.26 1.19 2.23
CA VAL A 190 22.63 0.77 3.59
C VAL A 190 22.97 -0.72 3.55
N PRO A 191 24.17 -1.12 4.02
CA PRO A 191 24.53 -2.53 4.08
C PRO A 191 23.50 -3.33 4.90
N TRP A 192 22.93 -4.36 4.31
CA TRP A 192 21.87 -5.20 4.93
C TRP A 192 22.27 -5.73 6.31
N HIS A 193 23.56 -6.05 6.54
CA HIS A 193 24.03 -6.51 7.83
C HIS A 193 23.90 -5.45 8.92
N LEU A 194 24.08 -4.16 8.60
CA LEU A 194 23.89 -3.06 9.55
C LEU A 194 22.41 -2.82 9.89
N LEU A 195 21.53 -3.02 8.91
CA LEU A 195 20.09 -2.97 9.15
C LEU A 195 19.64 -4.14 10.04
N LYS A 196 20.14 -5.36 9.76
CA LYS A 196 19.86 -6.54 10.60
C LYS A 196 20.31 -6.35 12.05
N GLU A 197 21.53 -5.86 12.27
CA GLU A 197 22.06 -5.61 13.60
C GLU A 197 21.29 -4.51 14.35
N LYS A 198 20.97 -3.41 13.67
CA LYS A 198 20.30 -2.25 14.29
C LYS A 198 18.81 -2.49 14.57
N TYR A 199 18.12 -3.23 13.72
CA TYR A 199 16.65 -3.36 13.76
C TYR A 199 16.16 -4.80 13.95
N HIS A 200 17.06 -5.78 14.14
CA HIS A 200 16.73 -7.22 14.26
C HIS A 200 15.86 -7.76 13.10
N ILE A 201 16.21 -7.36 11.88
CA ILE A 201 15.46 -7.74 10.67
C ILE A 201 15.85 -9.16 10.27
N GLU A 202 14.89 -10.06 10.16
CA GLU A 202 15.07 -11.37 9.52
C GLU A 202 14.69 -11.26 8.04
N ARG A 203 15.55 -11.79 7.17
CA ARG A 203 15.23 -11.94 5.75
C ARG A 203 14.42 -13.21 5.60
N ALA A 204 13.26 -13.15 4.97
CA ALA A 204 12.63 -14.35 4.45
C ALA A 204 13.62 -14.98 3.45
N GLU A 205 14.24 -16.11 3.82
CA GLU A 205 15.06 -16.87 2.90
C GLU A 205 14.08 -17.56 1.96
N SER A 206 14.16 -17.22 0.67
CA SER A 206 13.52 -18.01 -0.38
C SER A 206 14.24 -19.34 -0.45
N ASP A 207 13.57 -20.40 -0.03
CA ASP A 207 13.96 -21.78 -0.33
C ASP A 207 13.90 -22.07 -1.84
#